data_f3ba03d16db132fe05847f643c113c07
#
_entry.id   f3ba03d16db132fe05847f643c113c07
#
_cell.length_a   1.000
_cell.length_b   1.000
_cell.length_c   1.000
_cell.angle_alpha   90.00
_cell.angle_beta   90.00
_cell.angle_gamma   90.00
#
_symmetry.space_group_name_H-M   'P 1'
#
loop_
_entity.id
_entity.type
_entity.pdbx_description
1 polymer ?
#
loop_
_entity_poly.entity_id
_entity_poly.type
_entity_poly.pdbx_seq_one_letter_code
_entity_poly.pdbx_strand_id
1 'polypeptide(L)'
;MQKKEPSNEIGHSRGGASTKIHATVDAYGYPVYLMISEGQRNDINHAIPLLDQIEINGSNVLADRGYDSNKLLDYVYARGGEPTIPSRKGAKFERHCDWWLYKERHLVEKYFLKLKAFRRIATRYDKLAATYLGFICIASILIWLK
;
A
#
# COMPACT_ATOMS: atom_id res chain seq x y z
N MET A 1 4.63 32.73 -9.56
CA MET A 1 4.29 31.30 -9.67
C MET A 1 5.49 30.51 -9.18
N GLN A 2 5.46 30.05 -7.92
CA GLN A 2 6.56 29.24 -7.37
C GLN A 2 6.45 27.85 -7.99
N LYS A 3 7.46 27.44 -8.77
CA LYS A 3 7.64 26.06 -9.19
C LYS A 3 7.83 25.22 -7.92
N LYS A 4 6.83 24.40 -7.58
CA LYS A 4 6.96 23.38 -6.55
C LYS A 4 8.06 22.43 -7.01
N GLU A 5 9.20 22.40 -6.32
CA GLU A 5 10.22 21.40 -6.59
C GLU A 5 9.59 20.00 -6.44
N PRO A 6 9.94 19.04 -7.32
CA PRO A 6 9.42 17.68 -7.21
C PRO A 6 9.84 17.11 -5.85
N SER A 7 8.87 16.70 -5.04
CA SER A 7 9.15 16.08 -3.75
C SER A 7 9.95 14.77 -3.98
N ASN A 8 11.04 14.61 -3.26
CA ASN A 8 11.89 13.43 -3.42
C ASN A 8 11.38 12.21 -2.65
N GLU A 9 10.26 12.34 -1.92
CA GLU A 9 9.65 11.29 -1.08
C GLU A 9 10.69 10.55 -0.22
N ILE A 10 11.70 11.28 0.23
CA ILE A 10 12.74 10.78 1.14
C ILE A 10 12.47 11.38 2.51
N GLY A 11 12.13 10.50 3.45
CA GLY A 11 11.97 10.86 4.85
C GLY A 11 13.16 10.43 5.70
N HIS A 12 13.19 10.92 6.93
CA HIS A 12 14.16 10.52 7.93
C HIS A 12 13.46 9.69 9.01
N SER A 13 13.92 8.46 9.20
CA SER A 13 13.53 7.60 10.30
C SER A 13 14.71 7.39 11.25
N ARG A 14 14.48 6.66 12.36
CA ARG A 14 15.59 6.28 13.27
C ARG A 14 16.71 5.50 12.57
N GLY A 15 16.41 4.86 11.43
CA GLY A 15 17.37 4.14 10.59
C GLY A 15 17.98 4.96 9.45
N GLY A 16 17.70 6.28 9.37
CA GLY A 16 18.19 7.17 8.30
C GLY A 16 17.13 7.53 7.27
N ALA A 17 17.58 7.96 6.09
CA ALA A 17 16.71 8.32 4.98
C ALA A 17 15.97 7.09 4.43
N SER A 18 14.65 7.16 4.32
CA SER A 18 13.83 6.04 3.88
C SER A 18 12.63 6.47 3.04
N THR A 19 12.18 5.56 2.18
CA THR A 19 10.98 5.71 1.35
C THR A 19 10.12 4.48 1.53
N LYS A 20 8.82 4.68 1.75
CA LYS A 20 7.83 3.59 1.80
C LYS A 20 7.19 3.38 0.45
N ILE A 21 6.95 2.12 0.11
CA ILE A 21 6.18 1.71 -1.06
C ILE A 21 4.82 1.25 -0.57
N HIS A 22 3.77 1.83 -1.14
CA HIS A 22 2.39 1.45 -0.92
C HIS A 22 1.87 0.75 -2.16
N ALA A 23 1.22 -0.39 -2.00
CA ALA A 23 0.72 -1.18 -3.11
C ALA A 23 -0.67 -1.73 -2.82
N THR A 24 -1.50 -1.79 -3.85
CA THR A 24 -2.66 -2.68 -3.91
C THR A 24 -2.34 -3.84 -4.83
N VAL A 25 -2.77 -5.04 -4.44
CA VAL A 25 -2.68 -6.24 -5.27
C VAL A 25 -4.08 -6.82 -5.47
N ASP A 26 -4.27 -7.52 -6.57
CA ASP A 26 -5.51 -8.24 -6.84
C ASP A 26 -5.59 -9.58 -6.08
N ALA A 27 -6.64 -10.35 -6.33
CA ALA A 27 -6.87 -11.65 -5.70
C ALA A 27 -5.84 -12.72 -6.08
N TYR A 28 -5.01 -12.46 -7.08
CA TYR A 28 -3.91 -13.34 -7.51
C TYR A 28 -2.54 -12.87 -6.99
N GLY A 29 -2.50 -11.71 -6.31
CA GLY A 29 -1.27 -11.13 -5.78
C GLY A 29 -0.49 -10.29 -6.78
N TYR A 30 -1.11 -9.90 -7.90
CA TYR A 30 -0.50 -8.99 -8.86
C TYR A 30 -0.75 -7.52 -8.49
N PRO A 31 0.27 -6.67 -8.63
CA PRO A 31 0.12 -5.25 -8.30
C PRO A 31 -0.85 -4.54 -9.26
N VAL A 32 -1.79 -3.79 -8.69
CA VAL A 32 -2.79 -3.02 -9.43
C VAL A 32 -2.43 -1.54 -9.43
N TYR A 33 -2.04 -1.00 -8.28
CA TYR A 33 -1.62 0.39 -8.14
C TYR A 33 -0.51 0.55 -7.12
N LEU A 34 0.37 1.52 -7.36
CA LEU A 34 1.58 1.76 -6.57
C LEU A 34 1.73 3.24 -6.26
N MET A 35 2.15 3.52 -5.02
CA MET A 35 2.55 4.86 -4.57
C MET A 35 3.80 4.76 -3.72
N ILE A 36 4.53 5.86 -3.62
CA ILE A 36 5.64 6.00 -2.67
C ILE A 36 5.39 7.19 -1.76
N SER A 37 5.93 7.12 -0.55
CA SER A 37 5.91 8.23 0.40
C SER A 37 7.19 8.28 1.23
N GLU A 38 7.35 9.37 1.96
CA GLU A 38 8.40 9.50 2.96
C GLU A 38 8.25 8.41 4.04
N GLY A 39 9.37 7.82 4.46
CA GLY A 39 9.38 6.66 5.33
C GLY A 39 8.78 6.86 6.72
N GLN A 40 8.73 8.09 7.24
CA GLN A 40 8.14 8.41 8.54
C GLN A 40 6.61 8.57 8.51
N ARG A 41 5.98 8.67 7.33
CA ARG A 41 4.54 8.85 7.23
C ARG A 41 3.79 7.57 7.60
N ASN A 42 2.62 7.73 8.24
CA ASN A 42 1.75 6.61 8.56
C ASN A 42 1.09 6.04 7.31
N ASP A 43 1.13 4.74 7.16
CA ASP A 43 0.60 4.02 6.00
C ASP A 43 -0.90 4.25 5.80
N ILE A 44 -1.67 4.38 6.89
CA ILE A 44 -3.11 4.63 6.85
C ILE A 44 -3.48 5.91 6.10
N ASN A 45 -2.62 6.93 6.11
CA ASN A 45 -2.85 8.18 5.40
C ASN A 45 -2.81 8.03 3.87
N HIS A 46 -2.25 6.94 3.38
CA HIS A 46 -2.12 6.63 1.96
C HIS A 46 -3.16 5.62 1.48
N ALA A 47 -3.94 5.02 2.39
CA ALA A 47 -4.94 4.01 2.04
C ALA A 47 -6.03 4.58 1.11
N ILE A 48 -6.67 5.68 1.47
CA ILE A 48 -7.71 6.30 0.65
C ILE A 48 -7.16 6.80 -0.69
N PRO A 49 -6.06 7.59 -0.75
CA PRO A 49 -5.45 7.97 -2.02
C PRO A 49 -5.10 6.79 -2.93
N LEU A 50 -4.66 5.66 -2.36
CA LEU A 50 -4.34 4.46 -3.08
C LEU A 50 -5.59 3.80 -3.67
N LEU A 51 -6.66 3.68 -2.87
CA LEU A 51 -7.93 3.11 -3.28
C LEU A 51 -8.71 4.00 -4.26
N ASP A 52 -8.49 5.32 -4.24
CA ASP A 52 -9.09 6.25 -5.21
C ASP A 52 -8.71 5.95 -6.65
N GLN A 53 -7.59 5.27 -6.86
CA GLN A 53 -7.03 5.00 -8.18
C GLN A 53 -7.56 3.70 -8.80
N ILE A 54 -8.34 2.93 -8.07
CA ILE A 54 -8.83 1.62 -8.50
C ILE A 54 -10.34 1.50 -8.27
N GLU A 55 -10.97 0.61 -9.03
CA GLU A 55 -12.37 0.24 -8.80
C GLU A 55 -12.46 -0.81 -7.69
N ILE A 56 -13.27 -0.53 -6.66
CA ILE A 56 -13.47 -1.42 -5.52
C ILE A 56 -14.91 -1.85 -5.30
N ASN A 57 -15.85 -1.41 -6.17
CA ASN A 57 -17.25 -1.82 -6.08
C ASN A 57 -17.38 -3.34 -6.22
N GLY A 58 -18.08 -3.96 -5.27
CA GLY A 58 -18.22 -5.41 -5.20
C GLY A 58 -16.98 -6.19 -4.78
N SER A 59 -15.91 -5.49 -4.36
CA SER A 59 -14.65 -6.12 -3.96
C SER A 59 -14.47 -6.14 -2.45
N ASN A 60 -13.77 -7.16 -1.94
CA ASN A 60 -13.28 -7.18 -0.56
C ASN A 60 -11.93 -6.43 -0.48
N VAL A 61 -11.85 -5.49 0.44
CA VAL A 61 -10.62 -4.72 0.70
C VAL A 61 -9.98 -5.26 1.97
N LEU A 62 -8.86 -5.95 1.80
CA LEU A 62 -8.11 -6.58 2.89
C LEU A 62 -6.96 -5.70 3.32
N ALA A 63 -6.86 -5.42 4.60
CA ALA A 63 -5.71 -4.74 5.18
C ALA A 63 -5.48 -5.16 6.64
N ASP A 64 -4.32 -4.87 7.18
CA ASP A 64 -4.01 -5.21 8.55
C ASP A 64 -4.67 -4.27 9.58
N ARG A 65 -4.51 -4.58 10.86
CA ARG A 65 -5.09 -3.79 11.97
C ARG A 65 -4.60 -2.35 12.03
N GLY A 66 -3.47 -2.05 11.42
CA GLY A 66 -2.94 -0.68 11.30
C GLY A 66 -3.84 0.23 10.47
N TYR A 67 -4.66 -0.36 9.60
CA TYR A 67 -5.63 0.34 8.77
C TYR A 67 -7.04 0.43 9.39
N ASP A 68 -7.22 -0.02 10.64
CA ASP A 68 -8.50 0.10 11.35
C ASP A 68 -8.81 1.56 11.68
N SER A 69 -9.66 2.17 10.87
CA SER A 69 -10.10 3.55 10.97
C SER A 69 -11.51 3.67 10.44
N ASN A 70 -12.40 4.30 11.22
CA ASN A 70 -13.78 4.54 10.77
C ASN A 70 -13.81 5.27 9.43
N LYS A 71 -12.94 6.26 9.25
CA LYS A 71 -12.83 7.01 7.99
C LYS A 71 -12.55 6.09 6.79
N LEU A 72 -11.64 5.13 6.92
CA LEU A 72 -11.33 4.19 5.85
C LEU A 72 -12.46 3.19 5.64
N LEU A 73 -13.05 2.68 6.70
CA LEU A 73 -14.18 1.74 6.60
C LEU A 73 -15.37 2.38 5.89
N ASP A 74 -15.76 3.59 6.31
CA ASP A 74 -16.85 4.35 5.71
C ASP A 74 -16.58 4.66 4.23
N TYR A 75 -15.33 4.99 3.91
CA TYR A 75 -14.90 5.22 2.54
C TYR A 75 -15.06 3.97 1.66
N VAL A 76 -14.64 2.81 2.15
CA VAL A 76 -14.76 1.53 1.41
C VAL A 76 -16.24 1.18 1.19
N TYR A 77 -17.07 1.28 2.23
CA TYR A 77 -18.50 1.04 2.11
C TYR A 77 -19.19 2.01 1.14
N ALA A 78 -18.87 3.30 1.21
CA ALA A 78 -19.42 4.32 0.32
C ALA A 78 -19.10 4.06 -1.15
N ARG A 79 -18.00 3.37 -1.44
CA ARG A 79 -17.61 2.94 -2.80
C ARG A 79 -18.09 1.55 -3.18
N GLY A 80 -18.95 0.95 -2.38
CA GLY A 80 -19.52 -0.37 -2.65
C GLY A 80 -18.60 -1.55 -2.40
N GLY A 81 -17.48 -1.33 -1.71
CA GLY A 81 -16.57 -2.38 -1.28
C GLY A 81 -16.92 -2.93 0.10
N GLU A 82 -16.36 -4.06 0.45
CA GLU A 82 -16.50 -4.70 1.78
C GLU A 82 -15.12 -4.72 2.48
N PRO A 83 -14.92 -3.98 3.59
CA PRO A 83 -13.65 -4.00 4.29
C PRO A 83 -13.48 -5.28 5.12
N THR A 84 -12.41 -6.00 4.89
CA THR A 84 -11.95 -7.15 5.70
C THR A 84 -10.71 -6.72 6.48
N ILE A 85 -10.93 -5.85 7.49
CA ILE A 85 -9.89 -5.23 8.32
C ILE A 85 -10.21 -5.53 9.78
N PRO A 86 -9.36 -6.29 10.50
CA PRO A 86 -9.59 -6.61 11.91
C PRO A 86 -9.55 -5.36 12.79
N SER A 87 -10.35 -5.35 13.85
CA SER A 87 -10.30 -4.29 14.86
C SER A 87 -8.93 -4.21 15.52
N ARG A 88 -8.54 -3.01 15.93
CA ARG A 88 -7.32 -2.79 16.71
C ARG A 88 -7.37 -3.59 18.01
N LYS A 89 -6.19 -4.00 18.49
CA LYS A 89 -6.07 -4.64 19.81
C LYS A 89 -6.60 -3.69 20.89
N GLY A 90 -7.47 -4.20 21.74
CA GLY A 90 -8.08 -3.41 22.81
C GLY A 90 -9.23 -2.50 22.36
N ALA A 91 -9.78 -2.70 21.18
CA ALA A 91 -11.01 -2.03 20.76
C ALA A 91 -12.16 -2.40 21.72
N LYS A 92 -12.94 -1.41 22.13
CA LYS A 92 -14.09 -1.61 23.04
C LYS A 92 -15.14 -2.55 22.43
N PHE A 93 -15.30 -2.52 21.12
CA PHE A 93 -16.17 -3.40 20.35
C PHE A 93 -15.35 -3.95 19.18
N GLU A 94 -15.20 -5.27 19.13
CA GLU A 94 -14.54 -5.92 17.99
C GLU A 94 -15.58 -6.17 16.90
N ARG A 95 -15.24 -5.75 15.67
CA ARG A 95 -16.03 -6.06 14.49
C ARG A 95 -15.82 -7.52 14.11
N HIS A 96 -16.85 -8.13 13.52
CA HIS A 96 -16.69 -9.40 12.84
C HIS A 96 -15.68 -9.25 11.71
N CYS A 97 -14.74 -10.18 11.63
CA CYS A 97 -13.76 -10.25 10.55
C CYS A 97 -13.84 -11.64 9.93
N ASP A 98 -13.97 -11.73 8.63
CA ASP A 98 -13.86 -13.00 7.92
C ASP A 98 -12.37 -13.43 7.90
N TRP A 99 -12.02 -14.24 8.88
CA TRP A 99 -10.64 -14.73 9.05
C TRP A 99 -10.19 -15.67 7.94
N TRP A 100 -11.12 -16.32 7.26
CA TRP A 100 -10.82 -17.17 6.11
C TRP A 100 -10.35 -16.30 4.95
N LEU A 101 -11.10 -15.27 4.62
CA LEU A 101 -10.74 -14.31 3.57
C LEU A 101 -9.51 -13.49 3.97
N TYR A 102 -9.41 -13.08 5.24
CA TYR A 102 -8.29 -12.27 5.74
C TYR A 102 -6.92 -12.93 5.53
N LYS A 103 -6.84 -14.26 5.47
CA LYS A 103 -5.59 -14.98 5.18
C LYS A 103 -5.00 -14.59 3.84
N GLU A 104 -5.83 -14.24 2.86
CA GLU A 104 -5.38 -13.83 1.52
C GLU A 104 -4.57 -12.53 1.54
N ARG A 105 -4.58 -11.78 2.65
CA ARG A 105 -3.70 -10.62 2.84
C ARG A 105 -2.22 -10.94 2.62
N HIS A 106 -1.81 -12.21 2.81
CA HIS A 106 -0.43 -12.64 2.55
C HIS A 106 0.03 -12.40 1.10
N LEU A 107 -0.90 -12.21 0.17
CA LEU A 107 -0.58 -11.98 -1.23
C LEU A 107 0.17 -10.65 -1.44
N VAL A 108 -0.18 -9.60 -0.70
CA VAL A 108 0.57 -8.33 -0.76
C VAL A 108 1.98 -8.50 -0.16
N GLU A 109 2.13 -9.30 0.88
CA GLU A 109 3.45 -9.61 1.47
C GLU A 109 4.31 -10.38 0.47
N LYS A 110 3.74 -11.37 -0.23
CA LYS A 110 4.43 -12.10 -1.31
C LYS A 110 4.86 -11.17 -2.44
N TYR A 111 4.02 -10.22 -2.81
CA TYR A 111 4.38 -9.22 -3.80
C TYR A 111 5.61 -8.41 -3.35
N PHE A 112 5.62 -7.90 -2.12
CA PHE A 112 6.77 -7.17 -1.60
C PHE A 112 8.05 -8.01 -1.53
N LEU A 113 7.94 -9.30 -1.20
CA LEU A 113 9.09 -10.21 -1.23
C LEU A 113 9.67 -10.36 -2.65
N LYS A 114 8.80 -10.51 -3.66
CA LYS A 114 9.23 -10.55 -5.07
C LYS A 114 9.87 -9.22 -5.50
N LEU A 115 9.30 -8.11 -5.07
CA LEU A 115 9.79 -6.77 -5.39
C LEU A 115 11.20 -6.53 -4.80
N LYS A 116 11.44 -6.97 -3.57
CA LYS A 116 12.74 -6.86 -2.88
C LYS A 116 13.85 -7.71 -3.51
N ALA A 117 13.52 -8.68 -4.36
CA ALA A 117 14.52 -9.41 -5.14
C ALA A 117 15.24 -8.52 -6.16
N PHE A 118 14.62 -7.39 -6.53
CA PHE A 118 15.26 -6.37 -7.35
C PHE A 118 16.11 -5.46 -6.46
N ARG A 119 17.44 -5.59 -6.56
CA ARG A 119 18.38 -4.87 -5.69
C ARG A 119 18.18 -3.36 -5.68
N ARG A 120 17.85 -2.76 -6.82
CA ARG A 120 17.65 -1.32 -6.98
C ARG A 120 16.39 -0.80 -6.27
N ILE A 121 15.46 -1.69 -5.93
CA ILE A 121 14.25 -1.40 -5.19
C ILE A 121 14.46 -1.68 -3.71
N ALA A 122 15.11 -2.78 -3.36
CA ALA A 122 15.45 -3.13 -1.99
C ALA A 122 16.31 -2.05 -1.33
N THR A 123 17.20 -1.43 -2.11
CA THR A 123 17.99 -0.27 -1.70
C THR A 123 17.77 0.86 -2.72
N ARG A 124 17.20 1.97 -2.25
CA ARG A 124 16.97 3.13 -3.12
C ARG A 124 18.29 3.85 -3.40
N TYR A 125 18.71 3.84 -4.67
CA TYR A 125 19.86 4.62 -5.15
C TYR A 125 19.44 5.92 -5.84
N ASP A 126 18.18 6.02 -6.28
CA ASP A 126 17.68 7.12 -7.06
C ASP A 126 17.29 8.31 -6.17
N LYS A 127 17.78 9.49 -6.50
CA LYS A 127 17.42 10.73 -5.79
C LYS A 127 15.99 11.17 -6.08
N LEU A 128 15.56 11.04 -7.34
CA LEU A 128 14.23 11.45 -7.76
C LEU A 128 13.19 10.38 -7.47
N ALA A 129 12.09 10.79 -6.83
CA ALA A 129 10.96 9.92 -6.53
C ALA A 129 10.36 9.28 -7.79
N ALA A 130 10.21 10.06 -8.86
CA ALA A 130 9.68 9.58 -10.14
C ALA A 130 10.53 8.47 -10.76
N THR A 131 11.86 8.58 -10.68
CA THR A 131 12.79 7.56 -11.20
C THR A 131 12.68 6.28 -10.37
N TYR A 132 12.65 6.40 -9.05
CA TYR A 132 12.49 5.24 -8.16
C TYR A 132 11.14 4.54 -8.39
N LEU A 133 10.05 5.29 -8.47
CA LEU A 133 8.73 4.73 -8.78
C LEU A 133 8.71 4.07 -10.16
N GLY A 134 9.40 4.65 -11.16
CA GLY A 134 9.54 4.06 -12.49
C GLY A 134 10.19 2.67 -12.44
N PHE A 135 11.25 2.46 -11.66
CA PHE A 135 11.86 1.15 -11.46
C PHE A 135 10.92 0.16 -10.76
N ILE A 136 10.14 0.63 -9.78
CA ILE A 136 9.14 -0.21 -9.10
C ILE A 136 8.07 -0.66 -10.11
N CYS A 137 7.60 0.22 -10.98
CA CYS A 137 6.63 -0.12 -12.03
C CYS A 137 7.20 -1.14 -13.02
N ILE A 138 8.44 -0.97 -13.48
CA ILE A 138 9.10 -1.93 -14.38
C ILE A 138 9.23 -3.30 -13.72
N ALA A 139 9.69 -3.36 -12.47
CA ALA A 139 9.78 -4.62 -11.72
C ALA A 139 8.40 -5.28 -11.54
N SER A 140 7.37 -4.49 -11.32
CA SER A 140 5.98 -4.96 -11.19
C SER A 140 5.45 -5.55 -12.50
N ILE A 141 5.78 -4.94 -13.64
CA ILE A 141 5.48 -5.49 -14.97
C ILE A 141 6.16 -6.86 -15.15
N LEU A 142 7.43 -6.98 -14.76
CA LEU A 142 8.16 -8.25 -14.83
C LEU A 142 7.55 -9.32 -13.90
N ILE A 143 7.00 -8.93 -12.76
CA ILE A 143 6.25 -9.83 -11.86
C ILE A 143 4.95 -10.31 -12.52
N TRP A 144 4.25 -9.42 -13.24
CA TRP A 144 3.04 -9.75 -13.99
C TRP A 144 3.27 -10.75 -15.12
N LEU A 145 4.43 -10.65 -15.80
CA LEU A 145 4.77 -11.46 -16.97
C LEU A 145 5.30 -12.86 -16.64
N LYS A 146 5.55 -13.15 -15.38
CA LYS A 146 6.03 -14.46 -14.90
C LYS A 146 4.87 -15.35 -14.45
#